data_9558ffffec7e32c556c3f1b475dc3c7b
#
_entry.id   9558ffffec7e32c556c3f1b475dc3c7b
#
_cell.length_a   1.000
_cell.length_b   1.000
_cell.length_c   1.000
_cell.angle_alpha   90.00
_cell.angle_beta   90.00
_cell.angle_gamma   90.00
#
_symmetry.space_group_name_H-M   'P 1'
#
loop_
_entity.id
_entity.type
_entity.pdbx_description
1 polymer ?
#
loop_
_entity_poly.entity_id
_entity_poly.type
_entity_poly.pdbx_seq_one_letter_code
_entity_poly.pdbx_strand_id
1 'polypeptide(L)'
;MNVVTLTVSILFLLPQLSLARWACVRACPASCSCTQEKSCSVLCDHSGLADLPKEFPCEASTINLNKNRLKFLSERAFGTLPSLKSLSLDHNNISFITPGAFKGLSNLLNLKMAHNEYISYLHTRTFTGLKKLLRLDLSDCNLFNIPDRIFIEQTAMRELFCFQNNFRRIPGAIRGMENLTHVYLERNKIEAVAYNSLLGLGSLKYLNLQENRINVIHDQSFQDLRRLENFYLNDNLLSDLPREVFKGLNHLKMLNLGGNQLINVSRTWFSDLVELEVLFLDRNQVLYIEEGTFENLTSLITLHLNSNNLTSLPFPVFQPIYFLGRLYLFRNPWECNCALEWLQEWMENYKLVRDIPCALPPPVAGLDLSEVVFTTVNGTCVDPGELNWTTASTEIISTTENRFNSLISKLLQQELKEEMGNSTQSLHNQTLLDAEDGQLSAGIRGQRGMR
;
A
#
# COMPACT_ATOMS: atom_id res chain seq x y z
N MET A 1 93.30 4.15 21.73
CA MET A 1 92.04 3.52 22.15
C MET A 1 90.95 4.53 21.87
N ASN A 2 90.26 4.37 20.77
CA ASN A 2 89.23 5.32 20.32
C ASN A 2 87.85 4.79 20.70
N VAL A 3 87.14 5.60 21.42
CA VAL A 3 85.71 5.38 21.75
C VAL A 3 84.86 6.02 20.68
N VAL A 4 84.13 5.17 19.92
CA VAL A 4 83.16 5.59 18.91
C VAL A 4 81.81 5.82 19.59
N THR A 5 81.38 7.05 19.63
CA THR A 5 80.03 7.44 20.08
C THR A 5 79.02 7.19 18.95
N LEU A 6 78.13 6.24 19.14
CA LEU A 6 76.95 6.02 18.28
C LEU A 6 75.84 7.04 18.69
N THR A 7 75.57 8.00 17.83
CA THR A 7 74.40 8.86 17.93
C THR A 7 73.19 8.12 17.28
N VAL A 8 72.22 7.70 18.09
CA VAL A 8 70.97 7.14 17.63
C VAL A 8 70.03 8.30 17.24
N SER A 9 69.89 8.50 15.93
CA SER A 9 68.84 9.38 15.41
C SER A 9 67.49 8.71 15.52
N ILE A 10 66.68 9.06 16.51
CA ILE A 10 65.29 8.70 16.58
C ILE A 10 64.50 9.55 15.58
N LEU A 11 64.24 8.98 14.41
CA LEU A 11 63.28 9.52 13.48
C LEU A 11 61.86 9.37 14.09
N PHE A 12 61.28 10.46 14.49
CA PHE A 12 59.86 10.55 14.77
C PHE A 12 59.07 10.25 13.49
N LEU A 13 58.62 9.06 13.33
CA LEU A 13 57.51 8.70 12.41
C LEU A 13 56.24 9.22 13.01
N LEU A 14 55.93 10.48 12.73
CA LEU A 14 54.57 11.02 12.90
C LEU A 14 53.64 10.29 11.97
N PRO A 15 52.50 9.74 12.45
CA PRO A 15 51.55 9.10 11.55
C PRO A 15 50.88 10.17 10.67
N GLN A 16 51.23 10.13 9.37
CA GLN A 16 50.51 10.91 8.34
C GLN A 16 49.12 10.34 8.08
N LEU A 17 48.34 10.10 9.11
CA LEU A 17 47.00 9.49 9.01
C LEU A 17 45.86 10.46 9.32
N SER A 18 46.05 11.77 9.28
CA SER A 18 44.98 12.70 9.61
C SER A 18 44.67 13.80 8.58
N LEU A 19 45.35 13.86 7.44
CA LEU A 19 45.13 14.93 6.47
C LEU A 19 44.04 14.69 5.44
N ALA A 20 43.54 13.45 5.30
CA ALA A 20 42.47 13.16 4.35
C ALA A 20 41.03 13.43 4.85
N ARG A 21 40.84 13.73 6.13
CA ARG A 21 39.50 13.90 6.75
C ARG A 21 38.92 15.32 6.69
N TRP A 22 39.66 16.29 6.19
CA TRP A 22 39.29 17.73 6.28
C TRP A 22 38.77 18.35 4.96
N ALA A 23 38.80 17.61 3.85
CA ALA A 23 38.43 18.14 2.55
C ALA A 23 36.93 18.46 2.43
N CYS A 24 36.05 17.72 3.11
CA CYS A 24 34.60 17.92 3.03
C CYS A 24 34.16 19.27 3.60
N VAL A 25 34.76 19.74 4.69
CA VAL A 25 34.35 20.97 5.40
C VAL A 25 34.84 22.22 4.67
N ARG A 26 35.92 22.14 3.86
CA ARG A 26 36.50 23.29 3.18
C ARG A 26 35.72 23.78 1.96
N ALA A 27 34.84 22.98 1.43
CA ALA A 27 34.06 23.28 0.21
C ALA A 27 32.56 23.21 0.43
N CYS A 28 32.09 23.37 1.68
CA CYS A 28 30.65 23.42 1.97
C CYS A 28 30.06 24.72 1.38
N PRO A 29 29.01 24.61 0.54
CA PRO A 29 28.36 25.80 0.00
C PRO A 29 27.81 26.69 1.10
N ALA A 30 27.93 28.01 0.96
CA ALA A 30 27.57 29.00 2.01
C ALA A 30 26.11 28.92 2.48
N SER A 31 25.22 28.48 1.60
CA SER A 31 23.78 28.28 1.88
C SER A 31 23.41 26.89 2.41
N CYS A 32 24.41 26.04 2.67
CA CYS A 32 24.20 24.66 3.08
C CYS A 32 24.91 24.36 4.39
N SER A 33 24.51 23.31 5.06
CA SER A 33 25.24 22.72 6.19
C SER A 33 25.87 21.38 5.78
N CYS A 34 27.10 21.15 6.26
CA CYS A 34 27.82 19.90 5.97
C CYS A 34 28.10 19.15 7.27
N THR A 35 27.78 17.87 7.29
CA THR A 35 28.02 16.97 8.42
C THR A 35 28.95 15.83 8.01
N GLN A 36 29.78 15.36 8.94
CA GLN A 36 30.78 14.31 8.69
C GLN A 36 30.80 13.22 9.77
N GLU A 37 29.64 12.81 10.30
CA GLU A 37 29.62 11.81 11.38
C GLU A 37 30.09 10.42 10.91
N LYS A 38 29.45 9.86 9.89
CA LYS A 38 29.81 8.55 9.28
C LYS A 38 30.14 8.67 7.78
N SER A 39 29.60 9.69 7.14
CA SER A 39 29.78 10.01 5.73
C SER A 39 29.58 11.50 5.52
N CYS A 40 30.19 12.08 4.49
CA CYS A 40 29.99 13.48 4.16
C CYS A 40 28.58 13.71 3.60
N SER A 41 27.77 14.47 4.31
CA SER A 41 26.40 14.84 3.90
C SER A 41 26.29 16.34 3.76
N VAL A 42 25.76 16.80 2.64
CA VAL A 42 25.50 18.20 2.33
C VAL A 42 24.00 18.46 2.38
N LEU A 43 23.56 19.28 3.30
CA LEU A 43 22.17 19.61 3.54
C LEU A 43 21.90 21.06 3.12
N CYS A 44 21.15 21.22 2.05
CA CYS A 44 20.76 22.50 1.47
C CYS A 44 19.23 22.62 1.37
N ASP A 45 18.48 21.87 2.18
CA ASP A 45 17.03 21.90 2.13
C ASP A 45 16.48 23.24 2.66
N HIS A 46 15.36 23.72 2.09
CA HIS A 46 14.72 24.99 2.43
C HIS A 46 15.66 26.24 2.34
N SER A 47 16.73 26.15 1.58
CA SER A 47 17.74 27.23 1.50
C SER A 47 17.36 28.35 0.51
N GLY A 48 16.19 28.25 -0.12
CA GLY A 48 15.69 29.24 -1.09
C GLY A 48 16.48 29.31 -2.40
N LEU A 49 17.28 28.29 -2.71
CA LEU A 49 18.18 28.25 -3.87
C LEU A 49 17.38 28.30 -5.19
N ALA A 50 17.67 29.30 -6.03
CA ALA A 50 17.17 29.37 -7.40
C ALA A 50 18.10 28.64 -8.39
N ASP A 51 19.40 28.59 -8.08
CA ASP A 51 20.43 27.94 -8.86
C ASP A 51 21.24 26.98 -7.98
N LEU A 52 21.89 25.99 -8.61
CA LEU A 52 22.76 25.06 -7.91
C LEU A 52 24.02 25.79 -7.35
N PRO A 53 24.49 25.40 -6.17
CA PRO A 53 25.82 25.78 -5.72
C PRO A 53 26.89 25.44 -6.76
N LYS A 54 27.85 26.33 -6.97
CA LYS A 54 28.89 26.16 -7.99
C LYS A 54 29.78 24.96 -7.72
N GLU A 55 29.98 24.62 -6.47
CA GLU A 55 30.89 23.57 -6.03
C GLU A 55 30.27 22.78 -4.88
N PHE A 56 30.50 21.48 -4.88
CA PHE A 56 30.17 20.55 -3.80
C PHE A 56 31.44 19.83 -3.33
N PRO A 57 31.51 19.43 -2.05
CA PRO A 57 32.62 18.61 -1.57
C PRO A 57 32.74 17.30 -2.38
N CYS A 58 33.92 16.99 -2.92
CA CYS A 58 34.14 15.82 -3.74
C CYS A 58 33.88 14.49 -3.00
N GLU A 59 33.97 14.49 -1.67
CA GLU A 59 33.72 13.34 -0.81
C GLU A 59 32.24 13.24 -0.37
N ALA A 60 31.36 14.13 -0.83
CA ALA A 60 29.95 14.09 -0.52
C ALA A 60 29.35 12.76 -0.92
N SER A 61 28.76 12.06 0.04
CA SER A 61 28.03 10.81 -0.18
C SER A 61 26.52 11.04 -0.32
N THR A 62 26.03 12.11 0.28
CA THR A 62 24.61 12.49 0.23
C THR A 62 24.50 14.00 0.00
N ILE A 63 23.64 14.42 -0.93
CA ILE A 63 23.28 15.81 -1.16
C ILE A 63 21.78 15.93 -1.08
N ASN A 64 21.29 16.80 -0.21
CA ASN A 64 19.87 17.13 -0.08
C ASN A 64 19.64 18.58 -0.51
N LEU A 65 18.93 18.77 -1.62
CA LEU A 65 18.53 20.05 -2.21
C LEU A 65 17.00 20.23 -2.21
N ASN A 66 16.30 19.51 -1.35
CA ASN A 66 14.84 19.51 -1.32
C ASN A 66 14.28 20.90 -0.96
N LYS A 67 13.05 21.13 -1.42
CA LYS A 67 12.27 22.34 -1.08
C LYS A 67 13.03 23.65 -1.37
N ASN A 68 13.61 23.72 -2.56
CA ASN A 68 14.24 24.90 -3.11
C ASN A 68 13.46 25.43 -4.34
N ARG A 69 14.05 26.34 -5.10
CA ARG A 69 13.42 26.97 -6.27
C ARG A 69 14.20 26.69 -7.55
N LEU A 70 14.91 25.56 -7.62
CA LEU A 70 15.70 25.17 -8.78
C LEU A 70 14.78 24.98 -10.00
N LYS A 71 15.15 25.61 -11.13
CA LYS A 71 14.34 25.56 -12.36
C LYS A 71 15.00 24.76 -13.49
N PHE A 72 16.31 24.67 -13.49
CA PHE A 72 17.08 24.15 -14.59
C PHE A 72 18.28 23.33 -14.09
N LEU A 73 18.54 22.20 -14.75
CA LEU A 73 19.76 21.41 -14.54
C LEU A 73 20.57 21.38 -15.83
N SER A 74 21.74 22.06 -15.82
CA SER A 74 22.67 22.10 -16.95
C SER A 74 23.40 20.76 -17.15
N GLU A 75 24.10 20.61 -18.28
CA GLU A 75 24.97 19.45 -18.47
C GLU A 75 26.03 19.40 -17.35
N ARG A 76 26.25 18.22 -16.78
CA ARG A 76 27.17 18.01 -15.63
C ARG A 76 26.91 18.97 -14.47
N ALA A 77 25.66 19.26 -14.18
CA ALA A 77 25.21 20.22 -13.18
C ALA A 77 25.88 20.07 -11.80
N PHE A 78 26.26 18.86 -11.43
CA PHE A 78 26.89 18.52 -10.16
C PHE A 78 28.41 18.32 -10.25
N GLY A 79 29.01 18.53 -11.44
CA GLY A 79 30.41 18.23 -11.67
C GLY A 79 30.74 16.73 -11.55
N THR A 80 31.91 16.41 -10.99
CA THR A 80 32.34 15.02 -10.75
C THR A 80 32.36 14.75 -9.26
N LEU A 81 31.40 13.96 -8.79
CA LEU A 81 31.23 13.56 -7.38
C LEU A 81 31.30 12.03 -7.27
N PRO A 82 32.50 11.44 -7.27
CA PRO A 82 32.66 9.99 -7.30
C PRO A 82 32.18 9.28 -6.04
N SER A 83 32.05 10.00 -4.92
CA SER A 83 31.59 9.42 -3.66
C SER A 83 30.08 9.50 -3.46
N LEU A 84 29.37 10.24 -4.34
CA LEU A 84 27.94 10.50 -4.16
C LEU A 84 27.11 9.23 -4.40
N LYS A 85 26.31 8.87 -3.38
CA LYS A 85 25.39 7.72 -3.38
C LYS A 85 23.92 8.15 -3.40
N SER A 86 23.58 9.29 -2.84
CA SER A 86 22.21 9.78 -2.75
C SER A 86 22.12 11.25 -3.10
N LEU A 87 21.23 11.59 -4.02
CA LEU A 87 20.89 12.94 -4.42
C LEU A 87 19.38 13.14 -4.33
N SER A 88 18.97 14.15 -3.58
CA SER A 88 17.55 14.51 -3.43
C SER A 88 17.31 15.92 -3.94
N LEU A 89 16.35 16.05 -4.86
CA LEU A 89 15.92 17.26 -5.55
C LEU A 89 14.39 17.45 -5.43
N ASP A 90 13.77 16.81 -4.44
CA ASP A 90 12.32 16.82 -4.27
C ASP A 90 11.80 18.22 -3.98
N HIS A 91 10.56 18.53 -4.38
CA HIS A 91 9.90 19.81 -4.13
C HIS A 91 10.71 20.99 -4.67
N ASN A 92 11.06 20.96 -5.93
CA ASN A 92 11.66 22.08 -6.64
C ASN A 92 10.77 22.53 -7.82
N ASN A 93 11.21 23.51 -8.56
CA ASN A 93 10.50 24.04 -9.72
C ASN A 93 11.18 23.61 -11.03
N ILE A 94 11.83 22.42 -11.04
CA ILE A 94 12.60 21.97 -12.18
C ILE A 94 11.64 21.76 -13.35
N SER A 95 11.91 22.46 -14.44
CA SER A 95 11.12 22.36 -15.70
C SER A 95 11.92 21.76 -16.83
N PHE A 96 13.23 21.86 -16.80
CA PHE A 96 14.09 21.34 -17.85
C PHE A 96 15.39 20.74 -17.29
N ILE A 97 15.73 19.57 -17.84
CA ILE A 97 16.94 18.81 -17.50
C ILE A 97 17.72 18.58 -18.79
N THR A 98 18.90 19.18 -18.88
CA THR A 98 19.76 19.00 -20.06
C THR A 98 20.23 17.56 -20.17
N PRO A 99 20.34 17.00 -21.40
CA PRO A 99 20.99 15.72 -21.62
C PRO A 99 22.34 15.61 -20.92
N GLY A 100 22.52 14.58 -20.08
CA GLY A 100 23.75 14.41 -19.32
C GLY A 100 23.92 15.29 -18.10
N ALA A 101 22.84 15.88 -17.55
CA ALA A 101 22.87 16.69 -16.33
C ALA A 101 23.53 15.96 -15.15
N PHE A 102 23.36 14.66 -15.04
CA PHE A 102 23.91 13.81 -13.98
C PHE A 102 25.23 13.13 -14.31
N LYS A 103 25.85 13.45 -15.46
CA LYS A 103 27.17 12.93 -15.80
C LYS A 103 28.20 13.32 -14.71
N GLY A 104 29.03 12.35 -14.32
CA GLY A 104 30.00 12.52 -13.21
C GLY A 104 29.58 11.90 -11.90
N LEU A 105 28.31 11.46 -11.77
CA LEU A 105 27.76 10.80 -10.59
C LEU A 105 27.76 9.28 -10.74
N SER A 106 28.92 8.68 -11.08
CA SER A 106 29.03 7.26 -11.48
C SER A 106 28.69 6.25 -10.38
N ASN A 107 28.68 6.65 -9.11
CA ASN A 107 28.37 5.81 -7.96
C ASN A 107 27.02 6.14 -7.33
N LEU A 108 26.19 6.96 -7.98
CA LEU A 108 24.86 7.31 -7.47
C LEU A 108 23.97 6.06 -7.44
N LEU A 109 23.36 5.82 -6.27
CA LEU A 109 22.45 4.71 -6.01
C LEU A 109 20.98 5.17 -5.95
N ASN A 110 20.75 6.35 -5.38
CA ASN A 110 19.41 6.88 -5.15
C ASN A 110 19.31 8.29 -5.74
N LEU A 111 18.35 8.50 -6.64
CA LEU A 111 18.00 9.82 -7.19
C LEU A 111 16.53 10.07 -6.92
N LYS A 112 16.25 11.14 -6.17
CA LYS A 112 14.90 11.59 -5.88
C LYS A 112 14.64 12.92 -6.55
N MET A 113 13.53 13.00 -7.29
CA MET A 113 13.11 14.20 -8.04
C MET A 113 11.60 14.39 -7.96
N ALA A 114 10.97 13.84 -6.92
CA ALA A 114 9.51 13.92 -6.74
C ALA A 114 9.05 15.36 -6.52
N HIS A 115 7.77 15.63 -6.77
CA HIS A 115 7.14 16.93 -6.57
C HIS A 115 7.82 18.08 -7.35
N ASN A 116 8.21 17.77 -8.60
CA ASN A 116 8.67 18.76 -9.56
C ASN A 116 7.62 18.93 -10.67
N GLU A 117 6.53 19.61 -10.37
CA GLU A 117 5.31 19.71 -11.18
C GLU A 117 5.52 20.31 -12.59
N TYR A 118 6.66 20.92 -12.84
CA TYR A 118 7.01 21.50 -14.13
C TYR A 118 7.78 20.56 -15.07
N ILE A 119 8.19 19.35 -14.58
CA ILE A 119 8.85 18.35 -15.46
C ILE A 119 7.79 17.65 -16.30
N SER A 120 7.62 18.09 -17.54
CA SER A 120 6.70 17.45 -18.49
C SER A 120 7.38 16.53 -19.50
N TYR A 121 8.69 16.64 -19.63
CA TYR A 121 9.49 15.90 -20.62
C TYR A 121 10.86 15.50 -20.07
N LEU A 122 11.31 14.30 -20.43
CA LEU A 122 12.65 13.78 -20.17
C LEU A 122 13.32 13.41 -21.50
N HIS A 123 14.58 13.78 -21.67
CA HIS A 123 15.36 13.38 -22.84
C HIS A 123 15.96 11.96 -22.63
N THR A 124 16.13 11.17 -23.70
CA THR A 124 16.70 9.82 -23.64
C THR A 124 18.07 9.74 -22.96
N ARG A 125 18.84 10.83 -22.93
CA ARG A 125 20.15 10.93 -22.27
C ARG A 125 20.11 11.61 -20.90
N THR A 126 18.95 11.80 -20.31
CA THR A 126 18.82 12.49 -19.00
C THR A 126 19.64 11.76 -17.93
N PHE A 127 19.53 10.44 -17.85
CA PHE A 127 20.18 9.64 -16.82
C PHE A 127 21.50 8.97 -17.26
N THR A 128 22.08 9.42 -18.37
CA THR A 128 23.36 8.90 -18.86
C THR A 128 24.45 9.00 -17.81
N GLY A 129 25.20 7.91 -17.60
CA GLY A 129 26.30 7.83 -16.63
C GLY A 129 25.90 7.25 -15.25
N LEU A 130 24.60 7.14 -14.95
CA LEU A 130 24.11 6.61 -13.67
C LEU A 130 24.02 5.07 -13.67
N LYS A 131 25.11 4.38 -13.95
CA LYS A 131 25.14 2.91 -14.15
C LYS A 131 24.81 2.09 -12.91
N LYS A 132 25.01 2.67 -11.71
CA LYS A 132 24.76 1.99 -10.43
C LYS A 132 23.45 2.40 -9.79
N LEU A 133 22.61 3.17 -10.48
CA LEU A 133 21.33 3.65 -9.93
C LEU A 133 20.44 2.47 -9.57
N LEU A 134 20.01 2.41 -8.31
CA LEU A 134 19.13 1.37 -7.76
C LEU A 134 17.70 1.87 -7.61
N ARG A 135 17.54 3.15 -7.23
CA ARG A 135 16.24 3.77 -6.96
C ARG A 135 16.14 5.11 -7.68
N LEU A 136 15.06 5.27 -8.44
CA LEU A 136 14.70 6.51 -9.12
C LEU A 136 13.28 6.91 -8.73
N ASP A 137 13.13 8.16 -8.26
CA ASP A 137 11.83 8.73 -7.93
C ASP A 137 11.52 9.92 -8.85
N LEU A 138 10.46 9.79 -9.64
CA LEU A 138 9.90 10.76 -10.57
C LEU A 138 8.41 11.00 -10.27
N SER A 139 8.00 10.75 -9.02
CA SER A 139 6.59 10.87 -8.64
C SER A 139 6.14 12.31 -8.53
N ASP A 140 4.85 12.53 -8.71
CA ASP A 140 4.22 13.86 -8.62
C ASP A 140 4.98 14.93 -9.44
N CYS A 141 5.29 14.54 -10.65
CA CYS A 141 5.74 15.43 -11.73
C CYS A 141 4.58 15.64 -12.71
N ASN A 142 4.83 16.21 -13.84
CA ASN A 142 3.82 16.39 -14.89
C ASN A 142 4.14 15.55 -16.13
N LEU A 143 4.67 14.32 -15.93
CA LEU A 143 5.13 13.48 -17.00
C LEU A 143 3.95 12.81 -17.73
N PHE A 144 3.94 12.89 -19.05
CA PHE A 144 2.99 12.20 -19.92
C PHE A 144 3.55 10.92 -20.50
N ASN A 145 4.86 10.81 -20.60
CA ASN A 145 5.57 9.64 -21.09
C ASN A 145 7.03 9.63 -20.58
N ILE A 146 7.62 8.44 -20.54
CA ILE A 146 9.06 8.24 -20.36
C ILE A 146 9.59 7.66 -21.66
N PRO A 147 10.56 8.33 -22.32
CA PRO A 147 11.08 7.88 -23.62
C PRO A 147 11.64 6.45 -23.55
N ASP A 148 11.36 5.66 -24.56
CA ASP A 148 11.98 4.34 -24.70
C ASP A 148 13.52 4.46 -24.67
N ARG A 149 14.19 3.47 -24.12
CA ARG A 149 15.65 3.39 -23.96
C ARG A 149 16.29 4.45 -23.05
N ILE A 150 15.52 5.26 -22.30
CA ILE A 150 16.07 6.22 -21.33
C ILE A 150 16.88 5.50 -20.23
N PHE A 151 16.49 4.26 -19.89
CA PHE A 151 17.12 3.44 -18.85
C PHE A 151 18.12 2.41 -19.38
N ILE A 152 18.63 2.57 -20.59
CA ILE A 152 19.55 1.59 -21.21
C ILE A 152 20.83 1.35 -20.42
N GLU A 153 21.30 2.35 -19.66
CA GLU A 153 22.48 2.24 -18.80
C GLU A 153 22.16 1.85 -17.35
N GLN A 154 20.87 1.91 -16.94
CA GLN A 154 20.42 1.70 -15.56
C GLN A 154 20.06 0.24 -15.31
N THR A 155 20.91 -0.69 -15.75
CA THR A 155 20.64 -2.14 -15.62
C THR A 155 20.58 -2.63 -14.17
N ALA A 156 21.13 -1.88 -13.22
CA ALA A 156 21.09 -2.22 -11.79
C ALA A 156 19.80 -1.77 -11.09
N MET A 157 18.91 -1.01 -11.77
CA MET A 157 17.72 -0.41 -11.15
C MET A 157 16.79 -1.46 -10.57
N ARG A 158 16.36 -1.24 -9.33
CA ARG A 158 15.45 -2.11 -8.57
C ARG A 158 14.10 -1.47 -8.29
N GLU A 159 14.07 -0.17 -8.08
CA GLU A 159 12.86 0.54 -7.67
C GLU A 159 12.63 1.77 -8.53
N LEU A 160 11.44 1.86 -9.10
CA LEU A 160 11.01 3.00 -9.92
C LEU A 160 9.69 3.55 -9.38
N PHE A 161 9.73 4.80 -8.92
CA PHE A 161 8.57 5.53 -8.45
C PHE A 161 8.16 6.54 -9.52
N CYS A 162 6.95 6.41 -10.01
CA CYS A 162 6.35 7.26 -11.04
C CYS A 162 4.86 7.52 -10.75
N PHE A 163 4.46 7.43 -9.48
CA PHE A 163 3.07 7.69 -9.11
C PHE A 163 2.69 9.16 -9.29
N GLN A 164 1.39 9.41 -9.39
CA GLN A 164 0.83 10.77 -9.50
C GLN A 164 1.42 11.57 -10.68
N ASN A 165 1.41 10.96 -11.88
CA ASN A 165 1.81 11.57 -13.13
C ASN A 165 0.63 11.55 -14.14
N ASN A 166 0.90 11.77 -15.41
CA ASN A 166 -0.12 11.82 -16.46
C ASN A 166 0.01 10.68 -17.49
N PHE A 167 0.58 9.55 -17.11
CA PHE A 167 0.77 8.41 -18.03
C PHE A 167 -0.58 7.83 -18.44
N ARG A 168 -0.83 7.75 -19.74
CA ARG A 168 -1.98 7.01 -20.30
C ARG A 168 -1.67 5.55 -20.61
N ARG A 169 -0.40 5.17 -20.55
CA ARG A 169 0.11 3.81 -20.79
C ARG A 169 1.24 3.52 -19.84
N ILE A 170 1.46 2.26 -19.52
CA ILE A 170 2.67 1.84 -18.82
C ILE A 170 3.89 2.24 -19.67
N PRO A 171 4.88 2.96 -19.12
CA PRO A 171 6.04 3.41 -19.86
C PRO A 171 6.81 2.26 -20.50
N GLY A 172 6.99 2.26 -21.81
CA GLY A 172 7.75 1.23 -22.52
C GLY A 172 9.24 1.17 -22.14
N ALA A 173 9.74 2.23 -21.51
CA ALA A 173 11.10 2.33 -21.00
C ALA A 173 11.47 1.25 -19.97
N ILE A 174 10.50 0.64 -19.28
CA ILE A 174 10.75 -0.41 -18.26
C ILE A 174 10.91 -1.81 -18.86
N ARG A 175 10.55 -2.01 -20.12
CA ARG A 175 10.64 -3.33 -20.75
C ARG A 175 12.06 -3.87 -20.74
N GLY A 176 12.20 -5.16 -20.39
CA GLY A 176 13.48 -5.83 -20.33
C GLY A 176 14.37 -5.42 -19.15
N MET A 177 13.84 -4.68 -18.17
CA MET A 177 14.60 -4.34 -16.96
C MET A 177 14.54 -5.52 -15.96
N GLU A 178 15.32 -6.56 -16.23
CA GLU A 178 15.29 -7.85 -15.51
C GLU A 178 15.56 -7.73 -14.01
N ASN A 179 16.27 -6.69 -13.54
CA ASN A 179 16.59 -6.47 -12.13
C ASN A 179 15.54 -5.62 -11.39
N LEU A 180 14.53 -5.09 -12.09
CA LEU A 180 13.49 -4.26 -11.49
C LEU A 180 12.59 -5.11 -10.58
N THR A 181 12.47 -4.69 -9.33
CA THR A 181 11.73 -5.43 -8.29
C THR A 181 10.47 -4.72 -7.82
N HIS A 182 10.44 -3.38 -7.87
CA HIS A 182 9.29 -2.59 -7.41
C HIS A 182 8.98 -1.48 -8.43
N VAL A 183 7.72 -1.41 -8.83
CA VAL A 183 7.20 -0.38 -9.75
C VAL A 183 5.95 0.25 -9.16
N TYR A 184 5.98 1.57 -9.02
CA TYR A 184 4.92 2.39 -8.48
C TYR A 184 4.37 3.30 -9.59
N LEU A 185 3.17 3.02 -10.06
CA LEU A 185 2.48 3.73 -11.15
C LEU A 185 1.06 4.16 -10.75
N GLU A 186 0.77 4.12 -9.45
CA GLU A 186 -0.53 4.54 -8.94
C GLU A 186 -0.83 6.02 -9.23
N ARG A 187 -2.13 6.37 -9.23
CA ARG A 187 -2.60 7.75 -9.47
C ARG A 187 -2.11 8.35 -10.78
N ASN A 188 -2.18 7.55 -11.83
CA ASN A 188 -1.93 7.98 -13.19
C ASN A 188 -3.23 7.98 -14.02
N LYS A 189 -3.11 8.00 -15.34
CA LYS A 189 -4.25 7.96 -16.28
C LYS A 189 -4.16 6.75 -17.20
N ILE A 190 -3.56 5.64 -16.71
CA ILE A 190 -3.34 4.42 -17.51
C ILE A 190 -4.69 3.81 -17.84
N GLU A 191 -4.95 3.58 -19.14
CA GLU A 191 -6.22 3.10 -19.66
C GLU A 191 -6.23 1.60 -19.94
N ALA A 192 -5.05 1.02 -20.26
CA ALA A 192 -4.94 -0.40 -20.56
C ALA A 192 -3.59 -0.99 -20.18
N VAL A 193 -3.57 -2.31 -19.89
CA VAL A 193 -2.35 -3.10 -19.76
C VAL A 193 -2.21 -3.95 -21.03
N ALA A 194 -1.29 -3.54 -21.91
CA ALA A 194 -1.03 -4.27 -23.16
C ALA A 194 -0.16 -5.51 -22.91
N TYR A 195 -0.30 -6.53 -23.75
CA TYR A 195 0.39 -7.83 -23.62
C TYR A 195 1.91 -7.74 -23.47
N ASN A 196 2.53 -6.67 -23.97
CA ASN A 196 3.98 -6.45 -23.91
C ASN A 196 4.40 -5.30 -22.98
N SER A 197 3.49 -4.73 -22.21
CA SER A 197 3.78 -3.58 -21.35
C SER A 197 4.80 -3.91 -20.26
N LEU A 198 4.76 -5.13 -19.75
CA LEU A 198 5.56 -5.61 -18.62
C LEU A 198 6.53 -6.74 -19.03
N LEU A 199 6.84 -6.81 -20.34
CA LEU A 199 7.71 -7.83 -20.91
C LEU A 199 9.12 -7.80 -20.28
N GLY A 200 9.63 -8.98 -19.86
CA GLY A 200 10.98 -9.16 -19.34
C GLY A 200 11.18 -8.68 -17.89
N LEU A 201 10.11 -8.41 -17.13
CA LEU A 201 10.19 -8.00 -15.71
C LEU A 201 10.19 -9.22 -14.76
N GLY A 202 11.00 -10.24 -15.04
CA GLY A 202 10.99 -11.51 -14.32
C GLY A 202 11.40 -11.45 -12.83
N SER A 203 11.98 -10.34 -12.37
CA SER A 203 12.33 -10.14 -10.95
C SER A 203 11.32 -9.27 -10.19
N LEU A 204 10.25 -8.81 -10.86
CA LEU A 204 9.29 -7.91 -10.24
C LEU A 204 8.54 -8.60 -9.10
N LYS A 205 8.53 -7.97 -7.92
CA LYS A 205 7.88 -8.44 -6.69
C LYS A 205 6.69 -7.57 -6.29
N TYR A 206 6.72 -6.31 -6.63
CA TYR A 206 5.72 -5.33 -6.26
C TYR A 206 5.33 -4.50 -7.48
N LEU A 207 4.04 -4.51 -7.81
CA LEU A 207 3.45 -3.70 -8.88
C LEU A 207 2.22 -2.97 -8.36
N ASN A 208 2.27 -1.64 -8.40
CA ASN A 208 1.14 -0.81 -8.01
C ASN A 208 0.60 -0.03 -9.22
N LEU A 209 -0.63 -0.37 -9.60
CA LEU A 209 -1.41 0.26 -10.68
C LEU A 209 -2.75 0.82 -10.14
N GLN A 210 -2.89 0.97 -8.81
CA GLN A 210 -4.13 1.48 -8.21
C GLN A 210 -4.45 2.91 -8.66
N GLU A 211 -5.71 3.30 -8.52
CA GLU A 211 -6.18 4.67 -8.82
C GLU A 211 -5.76 5.14 -10.23
N ASN A 212 -5.97 4.29 -11.23
CA ASN A 212 -5.79 4.58 -12.64
C ASN A 212 -7.14 4.57 -13.39
N ARG A 213 -7.13 4.39 -14.70
CA ARG A 213 -8.33 4.31 -15.55
C ARG A 213 -8.36 3.01 -16.35
N ILE A 214 -7.74 1.95 -15.82
CA ILE A 214 -7.57 0.69 -16.53
C ILE A 214 -8.94 0.04 -16.69
N ASN A 215 -9.37 -0.09 -17.92
CA ASN A 215 -10.61 -0.75 -18.31
C ASN A 215 -10.37 -2.02 -19.15
N VAL A 216 -9.14 -2.20 -19.65
CA VAL A 216 -8.73 -3.36 -20.45
C VAL A 216 -7.39 -3.91 -19.99
N ILE A 217 -7.35 -5.21 -19.75
CA ILE A 217 -6.14 -6.01 -19.61
C ILE A 217 -6.10 -6.98 -20.77
N HIS A 218 -5.01 -6.98 -21.54
CA HIS A 218 -4.85 -7.91 -22.65
C HIS A 218 -4.38 -9.27 -22.17
N ASP A 219 -4.68 -10.31 -22.94
CA ASP A 219 -4.24 -11.66 -22.65
C ASP A 219 -2.73 -11.73 -22.44
N GLN A 220 -2.31 -12.58 -21.51
CA GLN A 220 -0.89 -12.82 -21.20
C GLN A 220 -0.08 -11.60 -20.77
N SER A 221 -0.73 -10.50 -20.38
CA SER A 221 -0.05 -9.26 -19.97
C SER A 221 0.90 -9.43 -18.79
N PHE A 222 0.68 -10.43 -17.95
CA PHE A 222 1.45 -10.68 -16.72
C PHE A 222 2.32 -11.94 -16.77
N GLN A 223 2.45 -12.60 -17.92
CA GLN A 223 3.12 -13.91 -18.05
C GLN A 223 4.58 -13.94 -17.59
N ASP A 224 5.29 -12.80 -17.64
CA ASP A 224 6.69 -12.71 -17.24
C ASP A 224 6.88 -12.39 -15.75
N LEU A 225 5.81 -12.02 -15.04
CA LEU A 225 5.86 -11.56 -13.65
C LEU A 225 5.92 -12.71 -12.63
N ARG A 226 6.70 -13.72 -12.90
CA ARG A 226 6.74 -14.99 -12.14
C ARG A 226 7.14 -14.87 -10.67
N ARG A 227 7.74 -13.74 -10.26
CA ARG A 227 8.16 -13.48 -8.87
C ARG A 227 7.30 -12.41 -8.18
N LEU A 228 6.15 -12.06 -8.79
CA LEU A 228 5.27 -11.04 -8.24
C LEU A 228 4.65 -11.55 -6.93
N GLU A 229 4.84 -10.77 -5.86
CA GLU A 229 4.33 -11.06 -4.52
C GLU A 229 3.13 -10.17 -4.16
N ASN A 230 3.13 -8.90 -4.58
CA ASN A 230 2.08 -7.93 -4.27
C ASN A 230 1.62 -7.21 -5.53
N PHE A 231 0.32 -7.26 -5.80
CA PHE A 231 -0.26 -6.68 -6.99
C PHE A 231 -1.51 -5.84 -6.65
N TYR A 232 -1.46 -4.56 -6.99
CA TYR A 232 -2.53 -3.60 -6.76
C TYR A 232 -3.13 -3.14 -8.09
N LEU A 233 -4.41 -3.45 -8.29
CA LEU A 233 -5.24 -3.05 -9.42
C LEU A 233 -6.54 -2.35 -8.95
N ASN A 234 -6.62 -2.06 -7.65
CA ASN A 234 -7.81 -1.45 -7.07
C ASN A 234 -8.06 -0.04 -7.59
N ASP A 235 -9.32 0.39 -7.47
CA ASP A 235 -9.79 1.71 -7.86
C ASP A 235 -9.46 2.04 -9.34
N ASN A 236 -9.85 1.09 -10.22
CA ASN A 236 -9.76 1.18 -11.68
C ASN A 236 -11.16 1.01 -12.31
N LEU A 237 -11.25 0.75 -13.60
CA LEU A 237 -12.51 0.65 -14.36
C LEU A 237 -12.71 -0.75 -14.97
N LEU A 238 -12.14 -1.79 -14.36
CA LEU A 238 -12.23 -3.16 -14.86
C LEU A 238 -13.64 -3.71 -14.67
N SER A 239 -14.30 -4.06 -15.76
CA SER A 239 -15.62 -4.72 -15.74
C SER A 239 -15.53 -6.25 -15.92
N ASP A 240 -14.45 -6.72 -16.52
CA ASP A 240 -14.13 -8.13 -16.71
C ASP A 240 -12.61 -8.33 -16.83
N LEU A 241 -12.16 -9.58 -16.71
CA LEU A 241 -10.75 -9.97 -16.86
C LEU A 241 -10.62 -11.11 -17.86
N PRO A 242 -9.53 -11.18 -18.63
CA PRO A 242 -9.25 -12.29 -19.53
C PRO A 242 -9.19 -13.63 -18.79
N ARG A 243 -9.50 -14.71 -19.48
CA ARG A 243 -9.28 -16.06 -18.95
C ARG A 243 -7.80 -16.23 -18.58
N GLU A 244 -7.55 -16.92 -17.46
CA GLU A 244 -6.19 -17.21 -17.01
C GLU A 244 -5.30 -15.95 -16.89
N VAL A 245 -5.89 -14.78 -16.61
CA VAL A 245 -5.18 -13.49 -16.57
C VAL A 245 -3.99 -13.48 -15.61
N PHE A 246 -4.08 -14.19 -14.49
CA PHE A 246 -3.01 -14.32 -13.50
C PHE A 246 -2.23 -15.63 -13.59
N LYS A 247 -2.30 -16.31 -14.74
CA LYS A 247 -1.57 -17.57 -14.97
C LYS A 247 -0.07 -17.41 -14.77
N GLY A 248 0.53 -18.33 -14.01
CA GLY A 248 1.96 -18.34 -13.71
C GLY A 248 2.39 -17.43 -12.56
N LEU A 249 1.48 -16.71 -11.91
CA LEU A 249 1.79 -15.87 -10.74
C LEU A 249 1.79 -16.68 -9.42
N ASN A 250 2.48 -17.81 -9.39
CA ASN A 250 2.43 -18.79 -8.30
C ASN A 250 2.93 -18.25 -6.95
N HIS A 251 3.70 -17.17 -6.94
CA HIS A 251 4.25 -16.54 -5.73
C HIS A 251 3.45 -15.31 -5.28
N LEU A 252 2.30 -15.06 -5.90
CA LEU A 252 1.47 -13.91 -5.53
C LEU A 252 0.84 -14.15 -4.15
N LYS A 253 1.10 -13.24 -3.22
CA LYS A 253 0.60 -13.27 -1.83
C LYS A 253 -0.58 -12.33 -1.62
N MET A 254 -0.57 -11.21 -2.29
CA MET A 254 -1.63 -10.23 -2.17
C MET A 254 -2.07 -9.73 -3.55
N LEU A 255 -3.39 -9.82 -3.79
CA LEU A 255 -4.06 -9.29 -4.98
C LEU A 255 -5.19 -8.36 -4.56
N ASN A 256 -5.11 -7.11 -5.02
CA ASN A 256 -6.16 -6.15 -4.76
C ASN A 256 -6.87 -5.74 -6.06
N LEU A 257 -8.12 -6.19 -6.20
CA LEU A 257 -9.05 -5.87 -7.29
C LEU A 257 -10.24 -5.03 -6.80
N GLY A 258 -10.20 -4.55 -5.55
CA GLY A 258 -11.28 -3.77 -4.95
C GLY A 258 -11.54 -2.45 -5.68
N GLY A 259 -12.76 -1.92 -5.59
CA GLY A 259 -13.09 -0.63 -6.20
C GLY A 259 -13.06 -0.63 -7.74
N ASN A 260 -13.42 -1.74 -8.37
CA ASN A 260 -13.58 -1.87 -9.82
C ASN A 260 -15.08 -2.02 -10.20
N GLN A 261 -15.36 -2.51 -11.39
CA GLN A 261 -16.71 -2.69 -11.92
C GLN A 261 -16.98 -4.16 -12.30
N LEU A 262 -16.29 -5.10 -11.63
CA LEU A 262 -16.41 -6.53 -11.91
C LEU A 262 -17.83 -7.01 -11.59
N ILE A 263 -18.45 -7.75 -12.53
CA ILE A 263 -19.81 -8.27 -12.40
C ILE A 263 -19.82 -9.76 -12.06
N ASN A 264 -18.96 -10.53 -12.71
CA ASN A 264 -18.80 -11.95 -12.48
C ASN A 264 -17.37 -12.26 -12.05
N VAL A 265 -17.20 -13.29 -11.22
CA VAL A 265 -15.86 -13.77 -10.83
C VAL A 265 -15.69 -15.18 -11.34
N SER A 266 -14.76 -15.36 -12.30
CA SER A 266 -14.52 -16.63 -12.94
C SER A 266 -13.48 -17.47 -12.21
N ARG A 267 -13.70 -18.78 -12.15
CA ARG A 267 -12.76 -19.76 -11.57
C ARG A 267 -11.41 -19.77 -12.29
N THR A 268 -11.38 -19.36 -13.56
CA THR A 268 -10.15 -19.35 -14.35
C THR A 268 -9.16 -18.24 -13.98
N TRP A 269 -9.57 -17.25 -13.20
CA TRP A 269 -8.70 -16.14 -12.84
C TRP A 269 -7.64 -16.51 -11.81
N PHE A 270 -7.98 -17.37 -10.84
CA PHE A 270 -7.16 -17.61 -9.66
C PHE A 270 -6.52 -19.00 -9.60
N SER A 271 -6.61 -19.78 -10.69
CA SER A 271 -6.20 -21.20 -10.72
C SER A 271 -4.74 -21.48 -10.31
N ASP A 272 -3.83 -20.52 -10.57
CA ASP A 272 -2.41 -20.68 -10.29
C ASP A 272 -1.95 -19.96 -9.01
N LEU A 273 -2.86 -19.28 -8.28
CA LEU A 273 -2.51 -18.41 -7.15
C LEU A 273 -2.40 -19.18 -5.83
N VAL A 274 -1.64 -20.25 -5.80
CA VAL A 274 -1.55 -21.18 -4.65
C VAL A 274 -0.96 -20.58 -3.37
N GLU A 275 -0.12 -19.54 -3.47
CA GLU A 275 0.46 -18.83 -2.34
C GLU A 275 -0.33 -17.58 -1.94
N LEU A 276 -1.51 -17.33 -2.54
CA LEU A 276 -2.29 -16.12 -2.25
C LEU A 276 -2.82 -16.15 -0.82
N GLU A 277 -2.44 -15.15 -0.02
CA GLU A 277 -2.84 -14.97 1.37
C GLU A 277 -4.00 -13.99 1.53
N VAL A 278 -4.05 -12.95 0.69
CA VAL A 278 -5.04 -11.87 0.79
C VAL A 278 -5.61 -11.54 -0.58
N LEU A 279 -6.94 -11.61 -0.69
CA LEU A 279 -7.69 -11.26 -1.90
C LEU A 279 -8.74 -10.18 -1.59
N PHE A 280 -8.63 -9.04 -2.28
CA PHE A 280 -9.64 -7.98 -2.22
C PHE A 280 -10.47 -7.98 -3.51
N LEU A 281 -11.78 -8.14 -3.36
CA LEU A 281 -12.81 -8.02 -4.39
C LEU A 281 -13.92 -7.06 -3.94
N ASP A 282 -13.70 -6.34 -2.83
CA ASP A 282 -14.67 -5.41 -2.26
C ASP A 282 -14.96 -4.22 -3.19
N ARG A 283 -16.09 -3.55 -2.97
CA ARG A 283 -16.49 -2.36 -3.73
C ARG A 283 -16.45 -2.57 -5.24
N ASN A 284 -17.00 -3.70 -5.70
CA ASN A 284 -17.26 -4.05 -7.09
C ASN A 284 -18.78 -4.13 -7.35
N GLN A 285 -19.17 -4.69 -8.46
CA GLN A 285 -20.58 -4.93 -8.83
C GLN A 285 -20.87 -6.43 -8.94
N VAL A 286 -20.15 -7.26 -8.17
CA VAL A 286 -20.22 -8.72 -8.29
C VAL A 286 -21.62 -9.22 -7.97
N LEU A 287 -22.24 -9.85 -8.96
CA LEU A 287 -23.53 -10.52 -8.86
C LEU A 287 -23.35 -12.03 -8.67
N TYR A 288 -22.33 -12.60 -9.29
CA TYR A 288 -22.14 -14.04 -9.35
C TYR A 288 -20.67 -14.44 -9.21
N ILE A 289 -20.42 -15.46 -8.40
CA ILE A 289 -19.13 -16.13 -8.26
C ILE A 289 -19.27 -17.54 -8.79
N GLU A 290 -18.45 -17.92 -9.77
CA GLU A 290 -18.46 -19.23 -10.38
C GLU A 290 -18.09 -20.32 -9.34
N GLU A 291 -18.72 -21.48 -9.43
CA GLU A 291 -18.38 -22.64 -8.59
C GLU A 291 -16.91 -23.04 -8.79
N GLY A 292 -16.22 -23.37 -7.69
CA GLY A 292 -14.78 -23.69 -7.71
C GLY A 292 -13.84 -22.49 -7.88
N THR A 293 -14.33 -21.26 -7.86
CA THR A 293 -13.51 -20.06 -8.03
C THR A 293 -12.32 -20.00 -7.08
N PHE A 294 -12.49 -20.44 -5.85
CA PHE A 294 -11.45 -20.35 -4.81
C PHE A 294 -10.79 -21.71 -4.49
N GLU A 295 -11.05 -22.76 -5.28
CA GLU A 295 -10.61 -24.13 -4.96
C GLU A 295 -9.08 -24.30 -4.87
N ASN A 296 -8.31 -23.50 -5.62
CA ASN A 296 -6.85 -23.55 -5.62
C ASN A 296 -6.19 -22.53 -4.67
N LEU A 297 -6.96 -21.72 -3.98
CA LEU A 297 -6.44 -20.70 -3.05
C LEU A 297 -6.14 -21.31 -1.68
N THR A 298 -5.28 -22.31 -1.65
CA THR A 298 -5.00 -23.11 -0.45
C THR A 298 -4.32 -22.34 0.68
N SER A 299 -3.68 -21.22 0.39
CA SER A 299 -3.00 -20.35 1.37
C SER A 299 -3.85 -19.15 1.80
N LEU A 300 -5.08 -19.00 1.31
CA LEU A 300 -5.88 -17.80 1.52
C LEU A 300 -6.30 -17.65 2.99
N ILE A 301 -5.92 -16.51 3.57
CA ILE A 301 -6.20 -16.14 4.96
C ILE A 301 -7.32 -15.09 5.04
N THR A 302 -7.34 -14.15 4.08
CA THR A 302 -8.28 -13.03 4.11
C THR A 302 -8.95 -12.85 2.76
N LEU A 303 -10.30 -12.80 2.76
CA LEU A 303 -11.12 -12.57 1.57
C LEU A 303 -12.10 -11.42 1.81
N HIS A 304 -12.05 -10.42 0.94
CA HIS A 304 -12.97 -9.27 0.97
C HIS A 304 -13.95 -9.36 -0.21
N LEU A 305 -15.23 -9.57 0.09
CA LEU A 305 -16.36 -9.59 -0.85
C LEU A 305 -17.44 -8.57 -0.46
N ASN A 306 -17.17 -7.74 0.55
CA ASN A 306 -18.11 -6.73 1.02
C ASN A 306 -18.37 -5.63 -0.02
N SER A 307 -19.51 -4.97 0.09
CA SER A 307 -19.90 -3.86 -0.80
C SER A 307 -19.93 -4.29 -2.28
N ASN A 308 -20.64 -5.37 -2.55
CA ASN A 308 -20.93 -5.91 -3.88
C ASN A 308 -22.46 -6.06 -4.06
N ASN A 309 -22.87 -6.74 -5.11
CA ASN A 309 -24.29 -7.01 -5.44
C ASN A 309 -24.65 -8.48 -5.27
N LEU A 310 -23.93 -9.22 -4.42
CA LEU A 310 -24.19 -10.63 -4.16
C LEU A 310 -25.54 -10.81 -3.46
N THR A 311 -26.42 -11.64 -4.03
CA THR A 311 -27.68 -12.06 -3.42
C THR A 311 -27.58 -13.46 -2.82
N SER A 312 -26.72 -14.29 -3.37
CA SER A 312 -26.45 -15.68 -2.93
C SER A 312 -25.01 -16.07 -3.20
N LEU A 313 -24.59 -17.22 -2.68
CA LEU A 313 -23.30 -17.84 -2.93
C LEU A 313 -23.50 -19.32 -3.25
N PRO A 314 -22.76 -19.87 -4.25
CA PRO A 314 -22.84 -21.29 -4.54
C PRO A 314 -22.24 -22.12 -3.39
N PHE A 315 -22.90 -23.23 -3.06
CA PHE A 315 -22.34 -24.22 -2.15
C PHE A 315 -21.39 -25.16 -2.92
N PRO A 316 -20.24 -25.49 -2.41
CA PRO A 316 -19.51 -25.05 -1.19
C PRO A 316 -18.34 -24.10 -1.50
N VAL A 317 -18.63 -22.89 -1.94
CA VAL A 317 -17.65 -21.94 -2.46
C VAL A 317 -16.41 -21.72 -1.56
N PHE A 318 -16.56 -21.82 -0.23
CA PHE A 318 -15.47 -21.65 0.72
C PHE A 318 -14.86 -22.95 1.24
N GLN A 319 -15.41 -24.11 0.89
CA GLN A 319 -14.99 -25.39 1.45
C GLN A 319 -13.52 -25.73 1.21
N PRO A 320 -12.90 -25.37 0.06
CA PRO A 320 -11.49 -25.65 -0.19
C PRO A 320 -10.50 -24.75 0.55
N ILE A 321 -10.98 -23.68 1.22
CA ILE A 321 -10.10 -22.66 1.80
C ILE A 321 -9.86 -22.95 3.30
N TYR A 322 -8.98 -23.89 3.60
CA TYR A 322 -8.77 -24.39 4.97
C TYR A 322 -8.16 -23.36 5.94
N PHE A 323 -7.44 -22.35 5.44
CA PHE A 323 -6.76 -21.35 6.26
C PHE A 323 -7.50 -20.02 6.34
N LEU A 324 -8.72 -19.95 5.81
CA LEU A 324 -9.49 -18.71 5.84
C LEU A 324 -9.77 -18.27 7.28
N GLY A 325 -9.16 -17.15 7.68
CA GLY A 325 -9.28 -16.57 9.02
C GLY A 325 -10.10 -15.28 9.06
N ARG A 326 -10.33 -14.65 7.91
CA ARG A 326 -11.10 -13.40 7.81
C ARG A 326 -11.91 -13.38 6.53
N LEU A 327 -13.22 -13.27 6.64
CA LEU A 327 -14.15 -13.17 5.53
C LEU A 327 -15.08 -11.97 5.73
N TYR A 328 -15.15 -11.09 4.73
CA TYR A 328 -15.96 -9.88 4.77
C TYR A 328 -17.05 -9.97 3.70
N LEU A 329 -18.32 -10.06 4.14
CA LEU A 329 -19.50 -10.23 3.30
C LEU A 329 -20.54 -9.12 3.45
N PHE A 330 -20.36 -8.17 4.35
CA PHE A 330 -21.31 -7.09 4.66
C PHE A 330 -21.55 -6.17 3.45
N ARG A 331 -22.65 -5.41 3.47
CA ARG A 331 -23.08 -4.51 2.38
C ARG A 331 -23.21 -5.23 1.03
N ASN A 332 -23.84 -6.39 1.03
CA ASN A 332 -24.40 -7.06 -0.13
C ASN A 332 -25.91 -7.22 0.05
N PRO A 333 -26.72 -7.22 -1.00
CA PRO A 333 -28.17 -7.37 -0.92
C PRO A 333 -28.56 -8.85 -0.80
N TRP A 334 -28.21 -9.49 0.32
CA TRP A 334 -28.43 -10.93 0.54
C TRP A 334 -29.92 -11.32 0.46
N GLU A 335 -30.23 -12.33 -0.32
CA GLU A 335 -31.54 -12.99 -0.36
C GLU A 335 -31.50 -14.22 0.54
N CYS A 336 -31.96 -14.05 1.80
CA CYS A 336 -31.90 -15.10 2.81
C CYS A 336 -33.01 -16.11 2.62
N ASN A 337 -32.88 -16.92 1.59
CA ASN A 337 -33.73 -18.06 1.27
C ASN A 337 -32.95 -19.37 1.51
N CYS A 338 -33.56 -20.51 1.19
CA CYS A 338 -32.97 -21.84 1.38
C CYS A 338 -31.61 -22.03 0.69
N ALA A 339 -31.27 -21.24 -0.32
CA ALA A 339 -29.96 -21.30 -0.96
C ALA A 339 -28.83 -20.80 -0.07
N LEU A 340 -29.10 -20.06 1.01
CA LEU A 340 -28.12 -19.58 1.97
C LEU A 340 -28.10 -20.34 3.32
N GLU A 341 -28.95 -21.35 3.50
CA GLU A 341 -28.98 -22.19 4.71
C GLU A 341 -27.58 -22.76 5.04
N TRP A 342 -26.88 -23.28 4.02
CA TRP A 342 -25.52 -23.79 4.18
C TRP A 342 -24.52 -22.74 4.70
N LEU A 343 -24.70 -21.48 4.30
CA LEU A 343 -23.81 -20.41 4.72
C LEU A 343 -24.03 -20.08 6.21
N GLN A 344 -25.27 -20.11 6.68
CA GLN A 344 -25.59 -19.96 8.09
C GLN A 344 -24.92 -21.06 8.93
N GLU A 345 -25.07 -22.33 8.54
CA GLU A 345 -24.40 -23.46 9.22
C GLU A 345 -22.89 -23.34 9.19
N TRP A 346 -22.33 -22.90 8.06
CA TRP A 346 -20.91 -22.70 7.89
C TRP A 346 -20.39 -21.58 8.83
N MET A 347 -21.13 -20.48 8.93
CA MET A 347 -20.81 -19.36 9.83
C MET A 347 -20.81 -19.78 11.31
N GLU A 348 -21.77 -20.58 11.74
CA GLU A 348 -21.84 -21.11 13.11
C GLU A 348 -20.64 -21.99 13.44
N ASN A 349 -20.21 -22.82 12.50
CA ASN A 349 -19.09 -23.74 12.68
C ASN A 349 -17.73 -23.03 12.73
N TYR A 350 -17.49 -22.06 11.84
CA TYR A 350 -16.18 -21.41 11.69
C TYR A 350 -16.06 -20.07 12.42
N LYS A 351 -17.17 -19.44 12.79
CA LYS A 351 -17.24 -18.15 13.52
C LYS A 351 -16.45 -16.99 12.87
N LEU A 352 -16.31 -17.02 11.56
CA LEU A 352 -15.47 -16.09 10.80
C LEU A 352 -16.22 -14.84 10.32
N VAL A 353 -17.54 -14.92 10.21
CA VAL A 353 -18.39 -13.87 9.65
C VAL A 353 -19.46 -13.47 10.65
N ARG A 354 -19.75 -12.20 10.71
CA ARG A 354 -20.87 -11.58 11.43
C ARG A 354 -21.42 -10.48 10.55
N ASP A 355 -22.65 -10.05 10.85
CA ASP A 355 -23.31 -8.91 10.19
C ASP A 355 -23.58 -9.15 8.70
N ILE A 356 -24.36 -10.20 8.39
CA ILE A 356 -24.94 -10.46 7.07
C ILE A 356 -26.41 -10.08 7.09
N PRO A 357 -26.77 -8.80 6.93
CA PRO A 357 -28.17 -8.37 6.93
C PRO A 357 -28.88 -8.85 5.68
N CYS A 358 -30.01 -9.50 5.86
CA CYS A 358 -30.88 -9.93 4.78
C CYS A 358 -31.57 -8.74 4.12
N ALA A 359 -31.54 -8.67 2.79
CA ALA A 359 -32.32 -7.69 2.03
C ALA A 359 -33.67 -8.27 1.59
N LEU A 360 -33.73 -9.54 1.33
CA LEU A 360 -34.89 -10.29 0.85
C LEU A 360 -34.93 -11.69 1.52
N PRO A 361 -36.08 -12.40 1.54
CA PRO A 361 -37.42 -11.90 1.26
C PRO A 361 -37.94 -10.96 2.34
N PRO A 362 -39.09 -10.26 2.11
CA PRO A 362 -39.61 -9.28 3.04
C PRO A 362 -39.83 -9.75 4.50
N PRO A 363 -40.24 -11.00 4.77
CA PRO A 363 -40.44 -11.47 6.16
C PRO A 363 -39.16 -11.46 7.01
N VAL A 364 -37.99 -11.58 6.40
CA VAL A 364 -36.69 -11.64 7.09
C VAL A 364 -35.79 -10.43 6.76
N ALA A 365 -36.31 -9.47 6.00
CA ALA A 365 -35.55 -8.29 5.63
C ALA A 365 -35.13 -7.48 6.88
N GLY A 366 -33.86 -7.16 6.98
CA GLY A 366 -33.25 -6.45 8.11
C GLY A 366 -32.76 -7.36 9.24
N LEU A 367 -33.09 -8.65 9.26
CA LEU A 367 -32.49 -9.62 10.17
C LEU A 367 -31.09 -9.99 9.72
N ASP A 368 -30.22 -10.33 10.65
CA ASP A 368 -28.94 -10.99 10.31
C ASP A 368 -29.22 -12.44 9.86
N LEU A 369 -28.42 -12.95 8.92
CA LEU A 369 -28.58 -14.33 8.44
C LEU A 369 -28.52 -15.35 9.58
N SER A 370 -27.76 -15.10 10.63
CA SER A 370 -27.68 -15.96 11.81
C SER A 370 -28.98 -16.02 12.63
N GLU A 371 -29.88 -15.06 12.42
CA GLU A 371 -31.19 -14.97 13.11
C GLU A 371 -32.33 -15.56 12.27
N VAL A 372 -32.08 -15.85 10.99
CA VAL A 372 -33.10 -16.44 10.09
C VAL A 372 -33.36 -17.89 10.46
N VAL A 373 -34.63 -18.24 10.60
CA VAL A 373 -35.05 -19.62 10.86
C VAL A 373 -35.48 -20.27 9.54
N PHE A 374 -34.70 -21.22 9.07
CA PHE A 374 -35.06 -22.05 7.94
C PHE A 374 -35.94 -23.22 8.40
N THR A 375 -37.12 -23.35 7.83
CA THR A 375 -38.09 -24.42 8.16
C THR A 375 -37.99 -25.54 7.13
N THR A 376 -37.93 -26.77 7.63
CA THR A 376 -37.90 -27.96 6.77
C THR A 376 -39.27 -28.68 6.83
N VAL A 377 -39.91 -28.84 5.68
CA VAL A 377 -41.15 -29.61 5.55
C VAL A 377 -40.88 -30.84 4.68
N ASN A 378 -41.14 -32.02 5.20
CA ASN A 378 -40.87 -33.30 4.51
C ASN A 378 -39.43 -33.46 4.03
N GLY A 379 -38.45 -32.90 4.77
CA GLY A 379 -37.03 -33.00 4.43
C GLY A 379 -36.55 -31.99 3.39
N THR A 380 -37.38 -31.05 2.96
CA THR A 380 -37.01 -29.95 2.04
C THR A 380 -37.17 -28.63 2.74
N CYS A 381 -36.19 -27.77 2.58
CA CYS A 381 -36.25 -26.39 3.10
C CYS A 381 -37.39 -25.62 2.39
N VAL A 382 -38.13 -24.83 3.13
CA VAL A 382 -39.17 -23.93 2.62
C VAL A 382 -38.73 -22.51 2.79
N ASP A 383 -38.75 -21.74 1.72
CA ASP A 383 -38.31 -20.35 1.74
C ASP A 383 -39.16 -19.51 2.71
N PRO A 384 -38.51 -18.67 3.53
CA PRO A 384 -39.22 -17.81 4.50
C PRO A 384 -40.30 -16.93 3.87
N GLY A 385 -40.20 -16.62 2.58
CA GLY A 385 -41.21 -15.89 1.81
C GLY A 385 -42.48 -16.68 1.43
N GLU A 386 -42.40 -18.02 1.39
CA GLU A 386 -43.47 -18.92 1.00
C GLU A 386 -44.28 -19.42 2.20
N LEU A 387 -43.80 -19.19 3.43
CA LEU A 387 -44.52 -19.54 4.66
C LEU A 387 -45.79 -18.69 4.79
N ASN A 388 -46.94 -19.31 4.46
CA ASN A 388 -48.27 -18.73 4.70
C ASN A 388 -48.49 -18.61 6.21
N TRP A 389 -48.25 -17.43 6.77
CA TRP A 389 -48.44 -17.09 8.19
C TRP A 389 -49.82 -17.31 8.74
N THR A 390 -50.81 -17.71 7.91
CA THR A 390 -52.21 -17.92 8.30
C THR A 390 -52.51 -19.27 8.95
N THR A 391 -51.61 -20.26 8.89
CA THR A 391 -51.86 -21.64 9.43
C THR A 391 -50.83 -22.13 10.46
N ALA A 392 -49.68 -21.50 10.60
CA ALA A 392 -48.64 -21.90 11.56
C ALA A 392 -48.66 -21.08 12.89
N SER A 393 -49.74 -20.35 13.16
CA SER A 393 -49.77 -19.27 14.13
C SER A 393 -49.73 -19.67 15.61
N THR A 394 -49.66 -20.95 15.98
CA THR A 394 -49.74 -21.33 17.42
C THR A 394 -48.39 -21.83 17.99
N GLU A 395 -47.47 -22.35 17.20
CA GLU A 395 -46.16 -22.81 17.72
C GLU A 395 -45.03 -21.82 17.46
N ILE A 396 -45.09 -21.06 16.33
CA ILE A 396 -44.07 -20.07 15.98
C ILE A 396 -44.18 -18.81 16.82
N ILE A 397 -45.41 -18.40 17.22
CA ILE A 397 -45.61 -17.22 18.08
C ILE A 397 -44.95 -17.41 19.44
N SER A 398 -44.92 -18.64 19.99
CA SER A 398 -44.29 -18.89 21.28
C SER A 398 -42.76 -18.82 21.24
N THR A 399 -42.16 -19.18 20.10
CA THR A 399 -40.70 -19.12 19.92
C THR A 399 -40.20 -17.73 19.54
N THR A 400 -40.96 -16.98 18.72
CA THR A 400 -40.65 -15.57 18.39
C THR A 400 -40.86 -14.64 19.57
N GLU A 401 -41.95 -14.85 20.33
CA GLU A 401 -42.20 -14.10 21.57
C GLU A 401 -41.12 -14.36 22.63
N ASN A 402 -40.69 -15.61 22.78
CA ASN A 402 -39.57 -15.96 23.67
C ASN A 402 -38.23 -15.37 23.21
N ARG A 403 -37.97 -15.32 21.89
CA ARG A 403 -36.75 -14.68 21.35
C ARG A 403 -36.81 -13.15 21.45
N PHE A 404 -37.96 -12.55 21.12
CA PHE A 404 -38.17 -11.11 21.28
C PHE A 404 -38.03 -10.69 22.74
N ASN A 405 -38.63 -11.43 23.67
CA ASN A 405 -38.50 -11.19 25.11
C ASN A 405 -37.06 -11.45 25.60
N SER A 406 -36.34 -12.40 25.04
CA SER A 406 -34.92 -12.62 25.30
C SER A 406 -34.05 -11.48 24.75
N LEU A 407 -34.37 -10.92 23.57
CA LEU A 407 -33.62 -9.78 23.00
C LEU A 407 -33.89 -8.51 23.83
N ILE A 408 -35.14 -8.25 24.18
CA ILE A 408 -35.53 -7.13 25.06
C ILE A 408 -34.86 -7.25 26.43
N SER A 409 -34.84 -8.46 27.02
CA SER A 409 -34.15 -8.67 28.29
C SER A 409 -32.61 -8.51 28.20
N LYS A 410 -32.00 -8.84 27.07
CA LYS A 410 -30.55 -8.58 26.83
C LYS A 410 -30.26 -7.11 26.62
N LEU A 411 -31.09 -6.39 25.87
CA LEU A 411 -30.98 -4.94 25.68
C LEU A 411 -31.16 -4.20 27.02
N LEU A 412 -32.18 -4.57 27.80
CA LEU A 412 -32.39 -4.00 29.14
C LEU A 412 -31.26 -4.33 30.11
N GLN A 413 -30.64 -5.54 30.01
CA GLN A 413 -29.47 -5.87 30.79
C GLN A 413 -28.22 -5.11 30.33
N GLN A 414 -28.14 -4.74 29.06
CA GLN A 414 -27.05 -3.95 28.54
C GLN A 414 -27.16 -2.48 28.94
N GLU A 415 -28.37 -1.90 28.88
CA GLU A 415 -28.65 -0.56 29.42
C GLU A 415 -28.40 -0.48 30.93
N LEU A 416 -28.88 -1.48 31.71
CA LEU A 416 -28.61 -1.56 33.15
C LEU A 416 -27.09 -1.72 33.47
N LYS A 417 -26.32 -2.39 32.62
CA LYS A 417 -24.88 -2.46 32.78
C LYS A 417 -24.18 -1.14 32.45
N GLU A 418 -24.66 -0.42 31.46
CA GLU A 418 -24.12 0.90 31.10
C GLU A 418 -24.48 1.94 32.16
N GLU A 419 -25.72 1.89 32.73
CA GLU A 419 -26.09 2.75 33.84
C GLU A 419 -25.32 2.44 35.14
N MET A 420 -25.12 1.16 35.47
CA MET A 420 -24.29 0.77 36.62
C MET A 420 -22.79 1.06 36.38
N GLY A 421 -22.29 0.95 35.14
CA GLY A 421 -20.94 1.36 34.77
C GLY A 421 -20.71 2.86 34.91
N ASN A 422 -21.68 3.65 34.50
CA ASN A 422 -21.66 5.12 34.66
C ASN A 422 -21.81 5.54 36.11
N SER A 423 -22.63 4.83 36.93
CA SER A 423 -22.77 5.10 38.36
C SER A 423 -21.49 4.78 39.16
N THR A 424 -20.77 3.70 38.80
CA THR A 424 -19.50 3.36 39.43
C THR A 424 -18.36 4.31 39.00
N GLN A 425 -18.37 4.83 37.75
CA GLN A 425 -17.43 5.87 37.34
C GLN A 425 -17.71 7.23 38.01
N SER A 426 -19.00 7.57 38.23
CA SER A 426 -19.38 8.79 38.96
C SER A 426 -19.01 8.71 40.45
N LEU A 427 -19.17 7.57 41.11
CA LEU A 427 -18.72 7.36 42.49
C LEU A 427 -17.18 7.34 42.59
N HIS A 428 -16.48 6.77 41.60
CA HIS A 428 -15.01 6.75 41.60
C HIS A 428 -14.41 8.15 41.34
N ASN A 429 -15.06 8.96 40.51
CA ASN A 429 -14.70 10.35 40.30
C ASN A 429 -15.02 11.24 41.49
N GLN A 430 -16.10 10.96 42.24
CA GLN A 430 -16.44 11.68 43.47
C GLN A 430 -15.48 11.36 44.61
N THR A 431 -15.04 10.09 44.76
CA THR A 431 -14.02 9.71 45.73
C THR A 431 -12.63 10.24 45.38
N LEU A 432 -12.32 10.50 44.10
CA LEU A 432 -11.07 11.14 43.70
C LEU A 432 -11.08 12.67 43.91
N LEU A 433 -12.24 13.33 43.73
CA LEU A 433 -12.39 14.76 44.03
C LEU A 433 -12.32 15.03 45.54
N ASP A 434 -12.90 14.18 46.37
CA ASP A 434 -12.84 14.29 47.83
C ASP A 434 -11.43 13.96 48.40
N ALA A 435 -10.60 13.28 47.65
CA ALA A 435 -9.20 13.01 47.99
C ALA A 435 -8.25 14.16 47.59
N GLU A 436 -8.58 14.94 46.58
CA GLU A 436 -7.78 16.11 46.18
C GLU A 436 -8.06 17.36 47.02
N ASP A 437 -9.29 17.55 47.47
CA ASP A 437 -9.64 18.68 48.38
C ASP A 437 -9.05 18.56 49.79
N GLY A 438 -8.57 17.36 50.20
CA GLY A 438 -7.93 17.12 51.46
C GLY A 438 -6.44 17.51 51.56
N GLN A 439 -5.80 17.83 50.45
CA GLN A 439 -4.37 18.14 50.42
C GLN A 439 -4.01 19.61 50.09
N LEU A 440 -5.01 20.48 49.85
CA LEU A 440 -4.77 21.89 49.45
C LEU A 440 -4.98 22.94 50.54
N SER A 441 -4.95 22.54 51.82
CA SER A 441 -5.05 23.50 52.95
C SER A 441 -3.77 23.74 53.72
N ALA A 442 -2.59 23.39 53.20
CA ALA A 442 -1.33 23.70 53.83
C ALA A 442 -0.32 24.32 52.82
N GLY A 443 -0.30 25.62 52.79
CA GLY A 443 0.82 26.38 52.22
C GLY A 443 0.59 27.00 50.83
N ILE A 444 0.34 28.28 50.80
CA ILE A 444 1.20 29.25 50.14
C ILE A 444 0.60 30.66 50.31
N ARG A 445 1.32 31.44 51.10
CA ARG A 445 1.39 32.90 50.95
C ARG A 445 2.51 33.19 49.97
N GLY A 446 2.24 34.07 49.01
CA GLY A 446 3.31 34.94 48.46
C GLY A 446 3.50 34.83 46.95
N GLN A 447 3.04 35.65 46.26
CA GLN A 447 3.58 36.83 45.55
C GLN A 447 2.99 37.04 44.14
N ARG A 448 2.56 38.30 44.01
CA ARG A 448 2.18 39.02 42.79
C ARG A 448 3.32 39.14 41.78
N GLY A 449 2.98 39.29 40.52
CA GLY A 449 3.76 39.98 39.51
C GLY A 449 3.44 39.62 38.07
N MET A 450 2.58 40.43 37.47
CA MET A 450 2.69 41.06 36.13
C MET A 450 3.63 40.41 35.09
N ARG A 451 3.19 39.99 33.98
CA ARG A 451 2.80 40.64 32.69
C ARG A 451 2.25 39.61 31.75
#